data_3f75c5e60c53dcfdf8eec0eeb8acd89d
#
_entry.id   3f75c5e60c53dcfdf8eec0eeb8acd89d
#
_cell.length_a   1.000
_cell.length_b   1.000
_cell.length_c   1.000
_cell.angle_alpha   90.00
_cell.angle_beta   90.00
_cell.angle_gamma   90.00
#
_symmetry.space_group_name_H-M   'P 1'
#
loop_
_entity.id
_entity.type
_entity.pdbx_description
1 polymer ?
#
loop_
_entity_poly.entity_id
_entity_poly.type
_entity_poly.pdbx_seq_one_letter_code
_entity_poly.pdbx_strand_id
1 'polypeptide(L)'
;MIYLHSGLAQTFSPIYFLVAAGILAMFDNSKTFGFEQETESFLQGLPQYEVVHPYRVDAKGHFLSNFVSHRVSRVQRRETQGEPGNPTRVFYQLQHGGHNLHFNLTLNPHLLAPGFLTERRYGGLEGAKIHSQGPSLCHFIGDVWDLATMKGRAAISTCDGLTGLFKLSQEEFFIRPLERSSDESTAPQVHIIYKRHTSPTQSQLVQPISGDHTTNGTCGVKDPAAALERVERQRERWERRQRRKRRIRQRSISREKWVETLVVADSKMVEYHGTKGVESYVLAVMNIVSGLFLDASIGNPINIVVVRLILLEKEEEDLKITHHADNSLSSFCKWQKRLNVKGEEDAVHHDVAVLLTRKDICTAINKPCETLGLSHVAGMCQPHRSCSISEDTGLPLAFTIAHELGHK
;
A
#
# COMPACT_ATOMS: atom_id res chain seq x y z
N MET A 1 57.17 43.55 33.17
CA MET A 1 55.90 44.17 33.61
C MET A 1 54.79 43.28 33.12
N ILE A 2 54.17 42.60 34.07
CA ILE A 2 53.24 41.49 33.93
C ILE A 2 51.82 42.05 33.82
N TYR A 3 51.03 41.57 32.90
CA TYR A 3 49.58 41.59 33.07
C TYR A 3 48.96 40.25 32.61
N LEU A 4 48.42 39.53 33.58
CA LEU A 4 47.56 38.39 33.53
C LEU A 4 46.16 38.83 33.06
N HIS A 5 45.57 38.13 32.10
CA HIS A 5 44.13 38.16 31.87
C HIS A 5 43.51 36.79 32.22
N SER A 6 42.76 36.80 33.28
CA SER A 6 41.96 35.71 33.79
C SER A 6 40.77 35.46 32.88
N GLY A 7 40.65 34.26 32.34
CA GLY A 7 39.45 33.79 31.64
C GLY A 7 38.34 33.40 32.63
N LEU A 8 37.19 33.99 32.50
CA LEU A 8 35.95 33.61 33.18
C LEU A 8 35.41 32.29 32.58
N ALA A 9 35.59 31.22 33.33
CA ALA A 9 34.81 29.99 33.08
C ALA A 9 33.37 30.22 33.54
N GLN A 10 32.45 30.32 32.59
CA GLN A 10 31.02 30.27 32.88
C GLN A 10 30.65 28.83 33.27
N THR A 11 30.44 28.61 34.55
CA THR A 11 29.87 27.40 35.08
C THR A 11 28.36 27.39 34.75
N PHE A 12 27.99 26.63 33.74
CA PHE A 12 26.55 26.34 33.50
C PHE A 12 25.99 25.57 34.68
N SER A 13 24.97 26.13 35.29
CA SER A 13 24.26 25.55 36.45
C SER A 13 23.71 24.17 36.12
N PRO A 14 23.91 23.15 36.99
CA PRO A 14 23.38 21.81 36.79
C PRO A 14 21.82 21.74 36.68
N ILE A 15 21.15 22.82 37.08
CA ILE A 15 19.71 22.98 36.98
C ILE A 15 19.23 22.96 35.50
N TYR A 16 20.01 23.56 34.58
CA TYR A 16 19.66 23.55 33.14
C TYR A 16 19.76 22.15 32.51
N PHE A 17 20.67 21.30 32.99
CA PHE A 17 20.78 19.92 32.53
C PHE A 17 19.62 19.04 33.00
N LEU A 18 19.15 19.24 34.24
CA LEU A 18 18.01 18.50 34.80
C LEU A 18 16.68 18.93 34.14
N VAL A 19 16.51 20.21 33.83
CA VAL A 19 15.32 20.69 33.12
C VAL A 19 15.30 20.20 31.66
N ALA A 20 16.42 20.22 30.96
CA ALA A 20 16.52 19.70 29.60
C ALA A 20 16.31 18.18 29.53
N ALA A 21 16.86 17.41 30.47
CA ALA A 21 16.63 15.97 30.59
C ALA A 21 15.17 15.65 30.94
N GLY A 22 14.53 16.42 31.83
CA GLY A 22 13.12 16.28 32.17
C GLY A 22 12.18 16.59 31.00
N ILE A 23 12.48 17.61 30.19
CA ILE A 23 11.73 17.95 29.00
C ILE A 23 11.90 16.85 27.92
N LEU A 24 13.12 16.33 27.70
CA LEU A 24 13.36 15.21 26.78
C LEU A 24 12.63 13.95 27.22
N ALA A 25 12.61 13.62 28.51
CA ALA A 25 11.87 12.47 29.03
C ALA A 25 10.34 12.65 28.92
N MET A 26 9.81 13.87 29.05
CA MET A 26 8.40 14.15 28.82
C MET A 26 8.01 14.03 27.35
N PHE A 27 8.88 14.40 26.41
CA PHE A 27 8.64 14.24 24.97
C PHE A 27 8.70 12.78 24.52
N ASP A 28 9.52 11.95 25.14
CA ASP A 28 9.61 10.52 24.84
C ASP A 28 8.40 9.77 25.42
N ASN A 29 8.00 10.07 26.66
CA ASN A 29 6.78 9.51 27.26
C ASN A 29 5.50 9.93 26.51
N SER A 30 5.42 11.12 25.94
CA SER A 30 4.24 11.55 25.18
C SER A 30 4.10 10.79 23.85
N LYS A 31 5.20 10.41 23.21
CA LYS A 31 5.19 9.63 21.97
C LYS A 31 4.84 8.16 22.21
N THR A 32 5.34 7.57 23.30
CA THR A 32 4.98 6.20 23.69
C THR A 32 3.52 6.11 24.13
N PHE A 33 3.05 7.07 24.89
CA PHE A 33 1.64 7.14 25.33
C PHE A 33 0.66 7.33 24.16
N GLY A 34 1.00 8.17 23.17
CA GLY A 34 0.19 8.33 21.95
C GLY A 34 0.10 7.05 21.13
N PHE A 35 1.20 6.33 20.98
CA PHE A 35 1.26 5.07 20.22
C PHE A 35 0.48 3.93 20.91
N GLU A 36 0.56 3.80 22.22
CA GLU A 36 -0.23 2.84 23.00
C GLU A 36 -1.73 3.10 22.85
N GLN A 37 -2.15 4.36 22.92
CA GLN A 37 -3.56 4.75 22.76
C GLN A 37 -4.10 4.50 21.35
N GLU A 38 -3.31 4.73 20.31
CA GLU A 38 -3.69 4.42 18.92
C GLU A 38 -3.80 2.90 18.70
N THR A 39 -2.88 2.13 19.25
CA THR A 39 -2.89 0.66 19.17
C THR A 39 -4.11 0.10 19.89
N GLU A 40 -4.42 0.60 21.06
CA GLU A 40 -5.59 0.18 21.83
C GLU A 40 -6.91 0.54 21.12
N SER A 41 -7.03 1.76 20.60
CA SER A 41 -8.18 2.18 19.79
C SER A 41 -8.38 1.32 18.54
N PHE A 42 -7.29 0.98 17.87
CA PHE A 42 -7.32 0.07 16.72
C PHE A 42 -7.82 -1.32 17.11
N LEU A 43 -7.30 -1.89 18.20
CA LEU A 43 -7.70 -3.22 18.68
C LEU A 43 -9.16 -3.27 19.12
N GLN A 44 -9.65 -2.21 19.76
CA GLN A 44 -11.06 -2.08 20.14
C GLN A 44 -12.00 -2.05 18.92
N GLY A 45 -11.54 -1.53 17.79
CA GLY A 45 -12.27 -1.53 16.52
C GLY A 45 -12.30 -2.87 15.79
N LEU A 46 -11.48 -3.85 16.22
CA LEU A 46 -11.44 -5.19 15.62
C LEU A 46 -12.39 -6.14 16.34
N PRO A 47 -13.37 -6.74 15.67
CA PRO A 47 -14.31 -7.66 16.33
C PRO A 47 -13.65 -8.95 16.80
N GLN A 48 -12.60 -9.39 16.13
CA GLN A 48 -11.82 -10.58 16.50
C GLN A 48 -10.39 -10.47 15.96
N TYR A 49 -9.41 -10.73 16.81
CA TYR A 49 -8.00 -10.84 16.43
C TYR A 49 -7.29 -11.90 17.27
N GLU A 50 -6.16 -12.38 16.80
CA GLU A 50 -5.28 -13.31 17.51
C GLU A 50 -3.88 -12.73 17.59
N VAL A 51 -3.26 -12.81 18.75
CA VAL A 51 -1.87 -12.39 18.97
C VAL A 51 -0.94 -13.54 18.59
N VAL A 52 0.04 -13.27 17.73
CA VAL A 52 0.96 -14.28 17.21
C VAL A 52 2.42 -13.82 17.27
N HIS A 53 3.33 -14.75 17.29
CA HIS A 53 4.77 -14.53 17.33
C HIS A 53 5.43 -15.26 16.15
N PRO A 54 5.50 -14.62 14.98
CA PRO A 54 6.16 -15.22 13.84
C PRO A 54 7.67 -15.27 14.04
N TYR A 55 8.30 -16.28 13.42
CA TYR A 55 9.74 -16.47 13.45
C TYR A 55 10.26 -16.92 12.09
N ARG A 56 11.53 -16.65 11.82
CA ARG A 56 12.21 -17.06 10.59
C ARG A 56 12.67 -18.49 10.68
N VAL A 57 12.56 -19.18 9.55
CA VAL A 57 13.05 -20.56 9.39
C VAL A 57 13.87 -20.69 8.10
N ASP A 58 14.59 -21.80 7.97
CA ASP A 58 15.22 -22.18 6.71
C ASP A 58 14.21 -22.89 5.76
N ALA A 59 14.65 -23.27 4.57
CA ALA A 59 13.82 -24.00 3.61
C ALA A 59 13.34 -25.37 4.08
N LYS A 60 13.96 -25.93 5.14
CA LYS A 60 13.59 -27.20 5.77
C LYS A 60 12.69 -27.04 6.98
N GLY A 61 12.43 -25.78 7.40
CA GLY A 61 11.61 -25.47 8.57
C GLY A 61 12.38 -25.38 9.89
N HIS A 62 13.73 -25.40 9.88
CA HIS A 62 14.50 -25.21 11.09
C HIS A 62 14.51 -23.75 11.51
N PHE A 63 14.38 -23.52 12.81
CA PHE A 63 14.41 -22.19 13.39
C PHE A 63 15.72 -21.44 13.09
N LEU A 64 15.60 -20.18 12.65
CA LEU A 64 16.73 -19.29 12.40
C LEU A 64 16.78 -18.11 13.37
N SER A 65 15.65 -17.41 13.56
CA SER A 65 15.64 -16.18 14.34
C SER A 65 14.20 -15.75 14.70
N ASN A 66 14.06 -15.08 15.84
CA ASN A 66 12.85 -14.33 16.20
C ASN A 66 12.79 -12.94 15.52
N PHE A 67 13.90 -12.48 14.94
CA PHE A 67 13.93 -11.24 14.19
C PHE A 67 13.32 -11.47 12.80
N VAL A 68 12.15 -10.91 12.56
CA VAL A 68 11.34 -11.19 11.37
C VAL A 68 11.48 -10.12 10.27
N SER A 69 11.99 -8.93 10.59
CA SER A 69 12.27 -7.91 9.58
C SER A 69 13.36 -8.39 8.63
N HIS A 70 13.11 -8.29 7.34
CA HIS A 70 14.05 -8.74 6.32
C HIS A 70 14.06 -7.80 5.13
N ARG A 71 15.22 -7.23 4.84
CA ARG A 71 15.46 -6.42 3.65
C ARG A 71 16.59 -7.07 2.86
N VAL A 72 16.33 -7.38 1.60
CA VAL A 72 17.37 -7.90 0.71
C VAL A 72 18.35 -6.77 0.39
N SER A 73 19.60 -6.90 0.82
CA SER A 73 20.64 -5.92 0.51
C SER A 73 21.24 -6.20 -0.88
N ARG A 74 21.37 -5.16 -1.72
CA ARG A 74 22.03 -5.28 -3.02
C ARG A 74 23.55 -5.44 -2.92
N VAL A 75 24.13 -5.14 -1.76
CA VAL A 75 25.56 -5.31 -1.54
C VAL A 75 25.82 -6.78 -1.24
N GLN A 76 26.11 -7.55 -2.28
CA GLN A 76 26.78 -8.84 -2.09
C GLN A 76 28.17 -8.59 -1.52
N ARG A 77 28.32 -8.67 -0.20
CA ARG A 77 29.63 -8.98 0.38
C ARG A 77 30.04 -10.32 -0.22
N ARG A 78 31.22 -10.35 -0.81
CA ARG A 78 31.89 -11.61 -1.18
C ARG A 78 32.16 -12.37 0.13
N GLU A 79 31.21 -13.18 0.56
CA GLU A 79 31.40 -14.12 1.65
C GLU A 79 31.03 -15.50 1.16
N THR A 80 32.08 -16.29 1.09
CA THR A 80 32.20 -17.75 1.23
C THR A 80 31.21 -18.64 0.48
N GLN A 81 31.81 -19.46 -0.37
CA GLN A 81 31.29 -20.68 -0.98
C GLN A 81 30.42 -21.50 -0.02
N GLY A 82 29.13 -21.41 -0.22
CA GLY A 82 28.13 -22.22 0.47
C GLY A 82 26.78 -22.01 -0.19
N GLU A 83 26.35 -22.95 -1.01
CA GLU A 83 25.10 -23.10 -1.77
C GLU A 83 24.58 -21.87 -2.53
N PRO A 84 24.19 -21.99 -3.79
CA PRO A 84 23.51 -20.94 -4.55
C PRO A 84 22.04 -20.85 -4.06
N GLY A 85 21.84 -20.43 -2.82
CA GLY A 85 20.53 -20.08 -2.28
C GLY A 85 20.07 -18.80 -2.94
N ASN A 86 18.93 -18.80 -3.62
CA ASN A 86 18.32 -17.63 -4.22
C ASN A 86 18.09 -16.55 -3.14
N PRO A 87 18.86 -15.44 -3.11
CA PRO A 87 18.82 -14.45 -2.02
C PRO A 87 17.49 -13.69 -1.92
N THR A 88 16.55 -14.01 -2.80
CA THR A 88 15.24 -13.37 -2.94
C THR A 88 14.11 -14.16 -2.27
N ARG A 89 14.41 -15.24 -1.54
CA ARG A 89 13.41 -16.10 -0.92
C ARG A 89 13.55 -16.13 0.60
N VAL A 90 12.43 -16.03 1.31
CA VAL A 90 12.37 -16.04 2.77
C VAL A 90 11.27 -16.97 3.28
N PHE A 91 11.49 -17.57 4.45
CA PHE A 91 10.55 -18.50 5.05
C PHE A 91 10.24 -18.05 6.47
N TYR A 92 8.95 -18.14 6.82
CA TYR A 92 8.47 -17.83 8.15
C TYR A 92 7.52 -18.93 8.64
N GLN A 93 7.41 -19.04 9.95
CA GLN A 93 6.42 -19.86 10.60
C GLN A 93 5.72 -19.05 11.70
N LEU A 94 4.46 -19.36 11.93
CA LEU A 94 3.68 -18.85 13.05
C LEU A 94 2.55 -19.83 13.39
N GLN A 95 2.02 -19.72 14.61
CA GLN A 95 0.82 -20.44 15.03
C GLN A 95 -0.40 -19.54 14.89
N HIS A 96 -1.46 -20.05 14.28
CA HIS A 96 -2.74 -19.37 14.14
C HIS A 96 -3.89 -20.40 14.17
N GLY A 97 -4.90 -20.17 15.04
CA GLY A 97 -6.04 -21.06 15.16
C GLY A 97 -5.69 -22.52 15.53
N GLY A 98 -4.60 -22.73 16.23
CA GLY A 98 -4.08 -24.06 16.56
C GLY A 98 -3.31 -24.76 15.44
N HIS A 99 -3.10 -24.10 14.30
CA HIS A 99 -2.35 -24.59 13.14
C HIS A 99 -0.97 -23.95 13.04
N ASN A 100 0.02 -24.71 12.59
CA ASN A 100 1.34 -24.19 12.24
C ASN A 100 1.34 -23.77 10.78
N LEU A 101 1.35 -22.47 10.54
CA LEU A 101 1.40 -21.90 9.21
C LEU A 101 2.84 -21.71 8.76
N HIS A 102 3.12 -22.16 7.54
CA HIS A 102 4.41 -22.02 6.87
C HIS A 102 4.27 -21.05 5.71
N PHE A 103 5.13 -20.06 5.65
CA PHE A 103 5.19 -19.07 4.58
C PHE A 103 6.45 -19.30 3.74
N ASN A 104 6.28 -19.37 2.44
CA ASN A 104 7.36 -19.45 1.47
C ASN A 104 7.20 -18.25 0.52
N LEU A 105 7.97 -17.23 0.77
CA LEU A 105 7.80 -15.94 0.15
C LEU A 105 8.98 -15.62 -0.77
N THR A 106 8.69 -15.17 -1.98
CA THR A 106 9.65 -14.72 -2.98
C THR A 106 9.54 -13.20 -3.12
N LEU A 107 10.67 -12.52 -3.23
CA LEU A 107 10.69 -11.08 -3.45
C LEU A 107 9.79 -10.72 -4.66
N ASN A 108 8.97 -9.69 -4.50
CA ASN A 108 8.18 -9.12 -5.59
C ASN A 108 9.03 -8.07 -6.34
N PRO A 109 9.78 -8.46 -7.39
CA PRO A 109 10.71 -7.55 -8.04
C PRO A 109 10.01 -6.52 -8.91
N HIS A 110 8.73 -6.74 -9.17
CA HIS A 110 7.91 -5.94 -10.08
C HIS A 110 7.02 -4.91 -9.37
N LEU A 111 7.01 -4.89 -8.03
CA LEU A 111 6.24 -3.91 -7.29
C LEU A 111 6.71 -2.47 -7.57
N LEU A 112 8.02 -2.28 -7.65
CA LEU A 112 8.64 -0.98 -7.87
C LEU A 112 9.34 -0.95 -9.23
N ALA A 113 9.08 0.09 -10.01
CA ALA A 113 9.77 0.31 -11.27
C ALA A 113 11.28 0.49 -11.07
N PRO A 114 12.13 0.19 -12.08
CA PRO A 114 13.57 0.41 -11.98
C PRO A 114 13.95 1.85 -11.66
N GLY A 115 13.15 2.83 -12.10
CA GLY A 115 13.31 4.27 -11.85
C GLY A 115 12.42 4.81 -10.72
N PHE A 116 11.90 3.94 -9.85
CA PHE A 116 11.03 4.35 -8.75
C PHE A 116 11.65 5.46 -7.90
N LEU A 117 10.82 6.46 -7.56
CA LEU A 117 11.20 7.54 -6.68
C LEU A 117 10.08 7.89 -5.69
N THR A 118 10.48 8.31 -4.49
CA THR A 118 9.59 8.91 -3.50
C THR A 118 9.81 10.41 -3.46
N GLU A 119 8.74 11.16 -3.59
CA GLU A 119 8.74 12.63 -3.55
C GLU A 119 7.94 13.14 -2.36
N ARG A 120 8.56 13.97 -1.53
CA ARG A 120 7.89 14.65 -0.42
C ARG A 120 7.64 16.10 -0.78
N ARG A 121 6.39 16.55 -0.67
CA ARG A 121 5.97 17.91 -1.00
C ARG A 121 5.49 18.66 0.22
N TYR A 122 5.93 19.90 0.33
CA TYR A 122 5.66 20.80 1.45
C TYR A 122 4.79 22.00 1.06
N GLY A 123 3.84 21.82 0.14
CA GLY A 123 2.96 22.87 -0.37
C GLY A 123 3.48 23.48 -1.67
N GLY A 124 3.71 22.65 -2.69
CA GLY A 124 4.17 23.05 -4.03
C GLY A 124 5.48 22.40 -4.46
N LEU A 125 5.86 22.65 -5.72
CA LEU A 125 7.06 22.06 -6.31
C LEU A 125 8.37 22.65 -5.76
N GLU A 126 8.38 23.90 -5.32
CA GLU A 126 9.59 24.60 -4.85
C GLU A 126 10.18 23.99 -3.57
N GLY A 127 9.36 23.30 -2.78
CA GLY A 127 9.77 22.61 -1.55
C GLY A 127 9.93 21.09 -1.68
N ALA A 128 9.79 20.54 -2.90
CA ALA A 128 9.78 19.10 -3.10
C ALA A 128 11.18 18.47 -2.82
N LYS A 129 11.20 17.45 -1.95
CA LYS A 129 12.39 16.64 -1.70
C LYS A 129 12.23 15.30 -2.39
N ILE A 130 13.06 15.02 -3.36
CA ILE A 130 13.09 13.76 -4.09
C ILE A 130 14.11 12.83 -3.44
N HIS A 131 13.64 11.67 -3.00
CA HIS A 131 14.46 10.59 -2.51
C HIS A 131 14.44 9.44 -3.52
N SER A 132 15.51 9.30 -4.27
CA SER A 132 15.77 8.10 -5.05
C SER A 132 16.47 7.09 -4.14
N GLN A 133 15.73 6.51 -3.20
CA GLN A 133 16.24 5.32 -2.52
C GLN A 133 16.10 4.16 -3.49
N GLY A 134 17.15 3.34 -3.58
CA GLY A 134 17.05 2.07 -4.31
C GLY A 134 15.84 1.28 -3.78
N PRO A 135 15.20 0.45 -4.62
CA PRO A 135 13.93 -0.21 -4.27
C PRO A 135 14.05 -0.91 -2.91
N SER A 136 13.10 -0.65 -2.04
CA SER A 136 12.98 -1.33 -0.75
C SER A 136 12.74 -2.82 -1.01
N LEU A 137 13.75 -3.66 -0.80
CA LEU A 137 13.70 -5.09 -1.12
C LEU A 137 13.14 -5.89 0.06
N CYS A 138 11.96 -5.51 0.53
CA CYS A 138 11.26 -6.15 1.66
C CYS A 138 9.80 -6.49 1.37
N HIS A 139 9.38 -6.47 0.10
CA HIS A 139 8.02 -6.82 -0.32
C HIS A 139 8.02 -8.16 -1.02
N PHE A 140 7.24 -9.10 -0.53
CA PHE A 140 7.26 -10.49 -0.97
C PHE A 140 5.86 -10.98 -1.32
N ILE A 141 5.80 -11.93 -2.27
CA ILE A 141 4.59 -12.68 -2.62
C ILE A 141 4.93 -14.16 -2.61
N GLY A 142 4.01 -14.99 -2.20
CA GLY A 142 4.27 -16.43 -2.17
C GLY A 142 3.11 -17.25 -1.69
N ASP A 143 3.43 -18.38 -1.13
CA ASP A 143 2.47 -19.35 -0.67
C ASP A 143 2.49 -19.47 0.86
N VAL A 144 1.34 -19.78 1.41
CA VAL A 144 1.15 -20.14 2.81
C VAL A 144 0.45 -21.48 2.88
N TRP A 145 0.84 -22.33 3.80
CA TRP A 145 0.20 -23.63 4.02
C TRP A 145 0.31 -24.08 5.46
N ASP A 146 -0.57 -24.97 5.84
CA ASP A 146 -0.48 -25.80 7.03
C ASP A 146 -0.05 -27.22 6.63
N LEU A 147 0.61 -27.92 7.53
CA LEU A 147 1.09 -29.31 7.33
C LEU A 147 -0.05 -30.29 7.00
N ALA A 148 -1.29 -29.99 7.41
CA ALA A 148 -2.39 -30.92 7.24
C ALA A 148 -3.06 -30.84 5.85
N THR A 149 -3.53 -29.67 5.38
CA THR A 149 -4.34 -29.60 4.13
C THR A 149 -4.55 -28.21 3.56
N MET A 150 -4.36 -27.15 4.32
CA MET A 150 -4.70 -25.78 3.87
C MET A 150 -3.55 -25.18 3.08
N LYS A 151 -3.88 -24.67 1.89
CA LYS A 151 -2.94 -23.91 1.05
C LYS A 151 -3.56 -22.60 0.63
N GLY A 152 -2.75 -21.59 0.47
CA GLY A 152 -3.18 -20.29 0.00
C GLY A 152 -2.03 -19.42 -0.47
N ARG A 153 -2.36 -18.19 -0.82
CA ARG A 153 -1.42 -17.17 -1.29
C ARG A 153 -1.19 -16.16 -0.19
N ALA A 154 -0.01 -15.54 -0.23
CA ALA A 154 0.36 -14.48 0.70
C ALA A 154 1.07 -13.34 -0.02
N ALA A 155 0.77 -12.11 0.38
CA ALA A 155 1.48 -10.89 -0.02
C ALA A 155 1.90 -10.16 1.26
N ILE A 156 3.16 -10.28 1.62
CA ILE A 156 3.71 -9.86 2.91
C ILE A 156 4.89 -8.94 2.69
N SER A 157 4.88 -7.81 3.37
CA SER A 157 6.01 -6.91 3.50
C SER A 157 6.71 -7.16 4.83
N THR A 158 8.04 -7.22 4.81
CA THR A 158 8.87 -7.58 5.97
C THR A 158 9.80 -6.45 6.38
N CYS A 159 9.45 -5.20 6.01
CA CYS A 159 10.31 -4.04 6.23
C CYS A 159 10.51 -3.73 7.72
N ASP A 160 9.43 -3.79 8.50
CA ASP A 160 9.41 -3.45 9.93
C ASP A 160 8.65 -4.51 10.75
N GLY A 161 8.69 -5.76 10.33
CA GLY A 161 7.87 -6.88 10.78
C GLY A 161 6.99 -7.38 9.64
N LEU A 162 6.16 -8.40 9.89
CA LEU A 162 5.29 -8.96 8.87
C LEU A 162 4.01 -8.11 8.75
N THR A 163 3.82 -7.46 7.60
CA THR A 163 2.63 -6.66 7.29
C THR A 163 2.06 -7.10 5.96
N GLY A 164 0.80 -7.52 5.93
CA GLY A 164 0.21 -7.92 4.66
C GLY A 164 -1.06 -8.74 4.77
N LEU A 165 -1.34 -9.46 3.70
CA LEU A 165 -2.50 -10.33 3.52
C LEU A 165 -2.05 -11.76 3.24
N PHE A 166 -2.74 -12.72 3.82
CA PHE A 166 -2.67 -14.11 3.39
C PHE A 166 -4.05 -14.74 3.33
N LYS A 167 -4.22 -15.68 2.41
CA LYS A 167 -5.45 -16.42 2.19
C LYS A 167 -5.24 -17.87 2.55
N LEU A 168 -6.15 -18.45 3.34
CA LEU A 168 -6.18 -19.86 3.65
C LEU A 168 -7.55 -20.41 3.25
N SER A 169 -7.59 -21.36 2.33
CA SER A 169 -8.83 -21.87 1.75
C SER A 169 -9.68 -20.74 1.14
N GLN A 170 -10.77 -20.35 1.79
CA GLN A 170 -11.65 -19.25 1.34
C GLN A 170 -11.60 -18.02 2.26
N GLU A 171 -10.77 -18.06 3.30
CA GLU A 171 -10.69 -17.00 4.29
C GLU A 171 -9.46 -16.11 4.06
N GLU A 172 -9.64 -14.81 4.25
CA GLU A 172 -8.61 -13.80 4.07
C GLU A 172 -8.25 -13.19 5.42
N PHE A 173 -6.95 -13.17 5.72
CA PHE A 173 -6.40 -12.70 6.98
C PHE A 173 -5.37 -11.62 6.73
N PHE A 174 -5.45 -10.56 7.53
CA PHE A 174 -4.40 -9.56 7.63
C PHE A 174 -3.46 -9.89 8.78
N ILE A 175 -2.18 -9.61 8.59
CA ILE A 175 -1.17 -9.65 9.64
C ILE A 175 -0.48 -8.29 9.72
N ARG A 176 -0.20 -7.82 10.94
CA ARG A 176 0.60 -6.63 11.18
C ARG A 176 1.30 -6.69 12.54
N PRO A 177 2.48 -6.05 12.70
CA PRO A 177 3.11 -5.91 14.00
C PRO A 177 2.29 -4.97 14.90
N LEU A 178 2.23 -5.27 16.20
CA LEU A 178 1.68 -4.37 17.22
C LEU A 178 2.66 -3.25 17.56
N GLU A 179 3.95 -3.58 17.60
CA GLU A 179 5.01 -2.63 17.92
C GLU A 179 6.04 -2.61 16.80
N ARG A 180 6.64 -1.44 16.60
CA ARG A 180 7.80 -1.34 15.70
C ARG A 180 8.99 -2.06 16.33
N SER A 181 9.67 -2.86 15.53
CA SER A 181 10.90 -3.54 15.93
C SER A 181 11.93 -2.49 16.35
N SER A 182 12.39 -2.55 17.59
CA SER A 182 13.63 -1.89 18.00
C SER A 182 14.79 -2.80 17.58
N ASP A 183 15.80 -2.26 16.91
CA ASP A 183 16.95 -3.01 16.36
C ASP A 183 17.75 -3.79 17.43
N GLU A 184 17.51 -3.57 18.72
CA GLU A 184 18.23 -4.17 19.84
C GLU A 184 17.46 -5.27 20.59
N SER A 185 16.20 -5.54 20.24
CA SER A 185 15.39 -6.52 20.96
C SER A 185 15.61 -7.94 20.43
N THR A 186 16.10 -8.83 21.28
CA THR A 186 16.14 -10.30 21.04
C THR A 186 14.79 -10.97 21.26
N ALA A 187 13.80 -10.25 21.81
CA ALA A 187 12.47 -10.75 22.07
C ALA A 187 11.69 -10.97 20.77
N PRO A 188 10.79 -11.98 20.70
CA PRO A 188 9.91 -12.16 19.57
C PRO A 188 9.01 -10.93 19.35
N GLN A 189 8.98 -10.42 18.13
CA GLN A 189 8.10 -9.31 17.78
C GLN A 189 6.64 -9.76 17.78
N VAL A 190 5.80 -9.04 18.52
CA VAL A 190 4.37 -9.32 18.65
C VAL A 190 3.63 -8.86 17.40
N HIS A 191 2.83 -9.74 16.83
CA HIS A 191 1.96 -9.45 15.68
C HIS A 191 0.52 -9.79 16.02
N ILE A 192 -0.40 -9.24 15.26
CA ILE A 192 -1.81 -9.64 15.28
C ILE A 192 -2.23 -10.15 13.92
N ILE A 193 -3.09 -11.14 13.96
CA ILE A 193 -3.85 -11.63 12.81
C ILE A 193 -5.31 -11.33 13.05
N TYR A 194 -5.97 -10.75 12.05
CA TYR A 194 -7.40 -10.51 12.07
C TYR A 194 -8.00 -10.82 10.72
N LYS A 195 -9.26 -11.28 10.74
CA LYS A 195 -9.99 -11.69 9.56
C LYS A 195 -10.54 -10.47 8.82
N ARG A 196 -10.54 -10.53 7.50
CA ARG A 196 -11.26 -9.53 6.71
C ARG A 196 -12.75 -9.64 6.98
N HIS A 197 -13.36 -8.56 7.48
CA HIS A 197 -14.81 -8.46 7.58
C HIS A 197 -15.39 -8.04 6.24
N THR A 198 -16.14 -8.93 5.62
CA THR A 198 -17.09 -8.57 4.57
C THR A 198 -18.38 -8.23 5.28
N SER A 199 -18.79 -6.97 5.26
CA SER A 199 -20.12 -6.58 5.77
C SER A 199 -21.19 -7.44 5.09
N PRO A 200 -22.15 -7.99 5.84
CA PRO A 200 -23.20 -8.85 5.27
C PRO A 200 -24.04 -8.17 4.18
N THR A 201 -24.01 -6.85 4.10
CA THR A 201 -24.69 -6.05 3.07
C THR A 201 -24.11 -6.27 1.65
N GLN A 202 -22.85 -6.71 1.50
CA GLN A 202 -22.25 -6.97 0.18
C GLN A 202 -22.55 -8.38 -0.37
N SER A 203 -22.86 -9.35 0.49
CA SER A 203 -23.17 -10.72 0.05
C SER A 203 -24.63 -10.93 -0.39
N GLN A 204 -25.53 -9.99 -0.12
CA GLN A 204 -26.95 -10.08 -0.53
C GLN A 204 -27.27 -9.40 -1.86
N LEU A 205 -26.31 -8.75 -2.52
CA LEU A 205 -26.52 -8.05 -3.80
C LEU A 205 -26.30 -8.91 -5.05
N VAL A 206 -26.17 -10.23 -4.91
CA VAL A 206 -26.13 -11.16 -6.03
C VAL A 206 -27.41 -12.01 -6.05
N GLN A 207 -28.56 -11.36 -6.13
CA GLN A 207 -29.76 -11.97 -6.66
C GLN A 207 -30.22 -11.22 -7.92
N PRO A 208 -30.54 -11.91 -9.02
CA PRO A 208 -31.11 -11.28 -10.21
C PRO A 208 -32.53 -10.82 -9.89
N ILE A 209 -32.69 -9.55 -9.54
CA ILE A 209 -34.00 -8.95 -9.41
C ILE A 209 -34.46 -8.54 -10.81
N SER A 210 -35.35 -9.36 -11.36
CA SER A 210 -36.26 -8.94 -12.42
C SER A 210 -37.30 -7.98 -11.81
N GLY A 211 -37.28 -6.72 -12.21
CA GLY A 211 -38.29 -5.75 -11.81
C GLY A 211 -37.72 -4.37 -11.50
N ASP A 212 -37.92 -3.49 -12.45
CA ASP A 212 -37.93 -2.04 -12.43
C ASP A 212 -38.05 -1.41 -11.03
N HIS A 213 -37.07 -0.60 -10.64
CA HIS A 213 -37.12 0.68 -9.95
C HIS A 213 -35.75 1.02 -9.33
N THR A 214 -35.07 1.98 -9.93
CA THR A 214 -34.15 3.01 -9.42
C THR A 214 -33.89 3.03 -7.91
N THR A 215 -32.88 2.28 -7.45
CA THR A 215 -32.09 2.64 -6.28
C THR A 215 -30.62 2.40 -6.60
N ASN A 216 -29.92 3.51 -6.80
CA ASN A 216 -28.56 3.59 -7.31
C ASN A 216 -27.53 3.29 -6.22
N GLY A 217 -27.22 2.04 -6.03
CA GLY A 217 -25.96 1.60 -5.45
C GLY A 217 -24.93 1.34 -6.54
N THR A 218 -24.69 2.30 -7.44
CA THR A 218 -23.69 2.11 -8.49
C THR A 218 -22.35 2.61 -8.03
N CYS A 219 -21.43 1.69 -7.78
CA CYS A 219 -20.02 1.96 -7.60
C CYS A 219 -19.45 2.59 -8.88
N GLY A 220 -18.64 3.66 -8.73
CA GLY A 220 -18.01 4.38 -9.84
C GLY A 220 -18.83 5.52 -10.43
N VAL A 221 -18.11 6.53 -10.99
CA VAL A 221 -18.71 7.65 -11.69
C VAL A 221 -19.13 7.21 -13.08
N LYS A 222 -20.43 7.24 -13.35
CA LYS A 222 -20.99 6.97 -14.69
C LYS A 222 -21.02 8.23 -15.50
N ASP A 223 -20.51 8.14 -16.72
CA ASP A 223 -20.71 9.21 -17.71
C ASP A 223 -22.16 9.26 -18.19
N PRO A 224 -22.59 10.43 -18.71
CA PRO A 224 -23.84 10.52 -19.46
C PRO A 224 -23.88 9.46 -20.56
N ALA A 225 -25.02 8.80 -20.76
CA ALA A 225 -25.21 7.70 -21.71
C ALA A 225 -24.66 8.02 -23.12
N ALA A 226 -24.81 9.25 -23.57
CA ALA A 226 -24.27 9.72 -24.86
C ALA A 226 -22.73 9.72 -24.94
N ALA A 227 -22.04 9.94 -23.84
CA ALA A 227 -20.57 9.88 -23.78
C ALA A 227 -20.08 8.43 -23.79
N LEU A 228 -20.72 7.54 -23.04
CA LEU A 228 -20.47 6.10 -23.01
C LEU A 228 -20.67 5.49 -24.41
N GLU A 229 -21.77 5.83 -25.08
CA GLU A 229 -22.06 5.32 -26.43
C GLU A 229 -21.01 5.79 -27.46
N ARG A 230 -20.48 7.03 -27.32
CA ARG A 230 -19.40 7.54 -28.17
C ARG A 230 -18.11 6.76 -27.98
N VAL A 231 -17.73 6.49 -26.74
CA VAL A 231 -16.54 5.71 -26.37
C VAL A 231 -16.67 4.27 -26.88
N GLU A 232 -17.83 3.65 -26.69
CA GLU A 232 -18.12 2.29 -27.15
C GLU A 232 -18.04 2.19 -28.70
N ARG A 233 -18.62 3.14 -29.43
CA ARG A 233 -18.49 3.20 -30.88
C ARG A 233 -17.04 3.39 -31.34
N GLN A 234 -16.21 4.15 -30.62
CA GLN A 234 -14.77 4.30 -30.92
C GLN A 234 -14.03 2.99 -30.70
N ARG A 235 -14.29 2.31 -29.56
CA ARG A 235 -13.75 1.00 -29.21
C ARG A 235 -14.12 -0.06 -30.26
N GLU A 236 -15.40 -0.16 -30.65
CA GLU A 236 -15.84 -1.07 -31.69
C GLU A 236 -15.17 -0.81 -33.04
N ARG A 237 -15.00 0.46 -33.45
CA ARG A 237 -14.27 0.81 -34.68
C ARG A 237 -12.81 0.38 -34.61
N TRP A 238 -12.16 0.55 -33.47
CA TRP A 238 -10.79 0.11 -33.25
C TRP A 238 -10.69 -1.42 -33.31
N GLU A 239 -11.56 -2.15 -32.63
CA GLU A 239 -11.60 -3.62 -32.65
C GLU A 239 -11.85 -4.15 -34.05
N ARG A 240 -12.79 -3.57 -34.80
CA ARG A 240 -13.07 -3.95 -36.21
C ARG A 240 -11.83 -3.73 -37.10
N ARG A 241 -11.03 -2.67 -36.87
CA ARG A 241 -9.78 -2.43 -37.58
C ARG A 241 -8.73 -3.50 -37.24
N GLN A 242 -8.63 -3.88 -35.98
CA GLN A 242 -7.71 -4.90 -35.53
C GLN A 242 -8.08 -6.30 -36.07
N ARG A 243 -9.37 -6.65 -36.09
CA ARG A 243 -9.86 -7.92 -36.66
C ARG A 243 -9.53 -8.03 -38.15
N ARG A 244 -9.61 -6.95 -38.92
CA ARG A 244 -9.23 -6.96 -40.35
C ARG A 244 -7.74 -7.12 -40.57
N LYS A 245 -6.86 -6.74 -39.64
CA LYS A 245 -5.41 -6.91 -39.73
C LYS A 245 -4.95 -8.29 -39.22
N ARG A 246 -5.76 -9.00 -38.47
CA ARG A 246 -5.48 -10.33 -37.95
C ARG A 246 -5.90 -11.38 -39.01
N ARG A 247 -5.04 -11.68 -39.95
CA ARG A 247 -5.02 -13.03 -40.54
C ARG A 247 -4.81 -14.00 -39.38
N ILE A 248 -5.70 -15.03 -39.32
CA ILE A 248 -5.70 -16.09 -38.31
C ILE A 248 -4.28 -16.67 -38.19
N ARG A 249 -3.53 -16.19 -37.25
CA ARG A 249 -2.29 -16.79 -36.76
C ARG A 249 -2.52 -17.18 -35.32
N GLN A 250 -2.40 -18.47 -35.08
CA GLN A 250 -2.29 -19.17 -33.78
C GLN A 250 -2.97 -18.49 -32.59
N ARG A 251 -3.67 -19.30 -31.78
CA ARG A 251 -4.25 -18.88 -30.48
C ARG A 251 -3.36 -17.86 -29.82
N SER A 252 -3.86 -16.64 -29.66
CA SER A 252 -3.08 -15.55 -29.07
C SER A 252 -2.72 -15.94 -27.64
N ILE A 253 -1.46 -16.23 -27.41
CA ILE A 253 -0.92 -16.31 -26.05
C ILE A 253 -1.18 -14.94 -25.46
N SER A 254 -1.96 -14.88 -24.41
CA SER A 254 -2.17 -13.65 -23.68
C SER A 254 -0.84 -13.24 -23.06
N ARG A 255 -0.38 -12.03 -23.40
CA ARG A 255 0.86 -11.49 -22.83
C ARG A 255 0.54 -10.89 -21.47
N GLU A 256 1.50 -10.95 -20.57
CA GLU A 256 1.47 -10.22 -19.32
C GLU A 256 1.13 -8.75 -19.56
N LYS A 257 0.35 -8.17 -18.64
CA LYS A 257 -0.03 -6.76 -18.65
C LYS A 257 0.72 -6.04 -17.54
N TRP A 258 1.09 -4.82 -17.82
CA TRP A 258 1.78 -3.94 -16.88
C TRP A 258 0.99 -2.66 -16.74
N VAL A 259 0.82 -2.19 -15.52
CA VAL A 259 0.11 -0.97 -15.19
C VAL A 259 1.03 -0.10 -14.33
N GLU A 260 1.55 0.94 -14.94
CA GLU A 260 2.41 1.93 -14.28
C GLU A 260 1.55 2.85 -13.42
N THR A 261 1.81 2.85 -12.13
CA THR A 261 0.94 3.48 -11.13
C THR A 261 1.67 4.58 -10.39
N LEU A 262 1.12 5.80 -10.43
CA LEU A 262 1.43 6.86 -9.50
C LEU A 262 0.59 6.69 -8.24
N VAL A 263 1.23 6.69 -7.06
CA VAL A 263 0.53 6.69 -5.76
C VAL A 263 0.76 8.01 -5.06
N VAL A 264 -0.30 8.62 -4.55
CA VAL A 264 -0.25 9.89 -3.82
C VAL A 264 -0.92 9.70 -2.47
N ALA A 265 -0.21 9.96 -1.38
CA ALA A 265 -0.75 9.99 -0.03
C ALA A 265 -0.93 11.45 0.41
N ASP A 266 -2.12 11.81 0.84
CA ASP A 266 -2.41 13.18 1.27
C ASP A 266 -1.83 13.51 2.65
N SER A 267 -1.96 14.76 3.08
CA SER A 267 -1.43 15.23 4.35
C SER A 267 -2.02 14.49 5.56
N LYS A 268 -3.28 14.03 5.47
CA LYS A 268 -3.91 13.26 6.54
C LYS A 268 -3.36 11.84 6.65
N MET A 269 -2.96 11.24 5.54
CA MET A 269 -2.22 9.97 5.53
C MET A 269 -0.85 10.13 6.19
N VAL A 270 -0.11 11.19 5.82
CA VAL A 270 1.22 11.46 6.38
C VAL A 270 1.14 11.78 7.87
N GLU A 271 0.15 12.57 8.30
CA GLU A 271 -0.09 12.90 9.71
C GLU A 271 -0.36 11.63 10.53
N TYR A 272 -1.22 10.75 10.06
CA TYR A 272 -1.62 9.53 10.78
C TYR A 272 -0.52 8.48 10.87
N HIS A 273 0.10 8.11 9.74
CA HIS A 273 1.12 7.07 9.70
C HIS A 273 2.52 7.57 10.09
N GLY A 274 2.67 8.88 10.23
CA GLY A 274 3.93 9.54 10.51
C GLY A 274 4.88 9.57 9.30
N THR A 275 5.70 10.60 9.24
CA THR A 275 6.63 10.86 8.12
C THR A 275 7.54 9.68 7.76
N LYS A 276 7.95 8.87 8.74
CA LYS A 276 8.81 7.70 8.53
C LYS A 276 8.06 6.42 8.18
N GLY A 277 6.80 6.29 8.64
CA GLY A 277 6.00 5.06 8.51
C GLY A 277 5.15 5.01 7.25
N VAL A 278 4.71 6.17 6.74
CA VAL A 278 3.74 6.25 5.64
C VAL A 278 4.23 5.58 4.36
N GLU A 279 5.50 5.70 4.01
CA GLU A 279 6.08 5.07 2.83
C GLU A 279 6.03 3.54 2.93
N SER A 280 6.56 2.97 4.02
CA SER A 280 6.52 1.51 4.25
C SER A 280 5.09 0.98 4.27
N TYR A 281 4.15 1.73 4.87
CA TYR A 281 2.74 1.36 4.91
C TYR A 281 2.11 1.35 3.51
N VAL A 282 2.25 2.42 2.75
CA VAL A 282 1.69 2.52 1.39
C VAL A 282 2.25 1.44 0.48
N LEU A 283 3.56 1.18 0.53
CA LEU A 283 4.18 0.13 -0.27
C LEU A 283 3.73 -1.28 0.18
N ALA A 284 3.47 -1.51 1.47
CA ALA A 284 2.89 -2.76 1.95
C ALA A 284 1.47 -2.97 1.41
N VAL A 285 0.64 -1.92 1.40
CA VAL A 285 -0.70 -1.94 0.80
C VAL A 285 -0.61 -2.23 -0.71
N MET A 286 0.28 -1.56 -1.44
CA MET A 286 0.47 -1.79 -2.87
C MET A 286 1.02 -3.18 -3.19
N ASN A 287 1.80 -3.79 -2.29
CA ASN A 287 2.22 -5.18 -2.43
C ASN A 287 1.03 -6.15 -2.33
N ILE A 288 0.06 -5.87 -1.44
CA ILE A 288 -1.19 -6.64 -1.37
C ILE A 288 -1.97 -6.47 -2.68
N VAL A 289 -2.13 -5.23 -3.18
CA VAL A 289 -2.80 -4.94 -4.46
C VAL A 289 -2.15 -5.72 -5.59
N SER A 290 -0.82 -5.70 -5.69
CA SER A 290 -0.06 -6.48 -6.68
C SER A 290 -0.38 -7.98 -6.57
N GLY A 291 -0.42 -8.52 -5.35
CA GLY A 291 -0.79 -9.92 -5.09
C GLY A 291 -2.20 -10.26 -5.56
N LEU A 292 -3.18 -9.36 -5.36
CA LEU A 292 -4.55 -9.54 -5.80
C LEU A 292 -4.65 -9.60 -7.34
N PHE A 293 -3.93 -8.74 -8.06
CA PHE A 293 -3.94 -8.72 -9.53
C PHE A 293 -3.14 -9.87 -10.18
N LEU A 294 -2.32 -10.58 -9.40
CA LEU A 294 -1.64 -11.81 -9.82
C LEU A 294 -2.44 -13.08 -9.52
N ASP A 295 -3.65 -12.97 -8.95
CA ASP A 295 -4.50 -14.12 -8.67
C ASP A 295 -4.97 -14.79 -9.97
N ALA A 296 -4.92 -16.13 -10.00
CA ALA A 296 -5.27 -16.92 -11.17
C ALA A 296 -6.72 -16.73 -11.62
N SER A 297 -7.62 -16.30 -10.73
CA SER A 297 -9.04 -16.05 -11.04
C SER A 297 -9.24 -14.90 -12.03
N ILE A 298 -8.27 -13.98 -12.17
CA ILE A 298 -8.31 -12.88 -13.14
C ILE A 298 -8.09 -13.40 -14.58
N GLY A 299 -7.50 -14.59 -14.72
CA GLY A 299 -7.24 -15.24 -16.02
C GLY A 299 -5.89 -14.87 -16.60
N ASN A 300 -5.51 -13.60 -16.61
CA ASN A 300 -4.19 -13.14 -17.08
C ASN A 300 -3.50 -12.34 -15.98
N PRO A 301 -2.21 -12.59 -15.71
CA PRO A 301 -1.47 -11.77 -14.76
C PRO A 301 -1.46 -10.31 -15.19
N ILE A 302 -1.79 -9.43 -14.25
CA ILE A 302 -1.67 -7.98 -14.39
C ILE A 302 -0.68 -7.51 -13.34
N ASN A 303 0.45 -7.01 -13.78
CA ASN A 303 1.50 -6.49 -12.90
C ASN A 303 1.20 -5.03 -12.58
N ILE A 304 0.90 -4.74 -11.32
CA ILE A 304 0.76 -3.37 -10.82
C ILE A 304 2.13 -2.91 -10.36
N VAL A 305 2.67 -1.90 -11.02
CA VAL A 305 4.03 -1.38 -10.80
C VAL A 305 3.94 0.05 -10.31
N VAL A 306 4.53 0.34 -9.16
CA VAL A 306 4.61 1.72 -8.64
C VAL A 306 5.82 2.40 -9.27
N VAL A 307 5.56 3.44 -10.06
CA VAL A 307 6.63 4.24 -10.72
C VAL A 307 7.04 5.43 -9.84
N ARG A 308 6.08 5.98 -9.09
CA ARG A 308 6.29 7.15 -8.25
C ARG A 308 5.36 7.13 -7.04
N LEU A 309 5.89 7.51 -5.89
CA LEU A 309 5.14 7.76 -4.67
C LEU A 309 5.28 9.24 -4.28
N ILE A 310 4.18 9.95 -4.16
CA ILE A 310 4.15 11.34 -3.69
C ILE A 310 3.53 11.39 -2.30
N LEU A 311 4.25 11.95 -1.35
CA LEU A 311 3.82 12.15 0.02
C LEU A 311 3.59 13.67 0.24
N LEU A 312 2.35 14.05 0.46
CA LEU A 312 1.98 15.45 0.69
C LEU A 312 2.11 15.76 2.18
N GLU A 313 3.23 16.32 2.58
CA GLU A 313 3.47 16.77 3.97
C GLU A 313 2.57 17.98 4.33
N LYS A 314 2.16 18.74 3.31
CA LYS A 314 1.18 19.84 3.41
C LYS A 314 0.22 19.78 2.24
N GLU A 315 -0.95 20.39 2.39
CA GLU A 315 -1.92 20.53 1.30
C GLU A 315 -1.32 21.35 0.15
N GLU A 316 -1.61 20.93 -1.07
CA GLU A 316 -1.24 21.65 -2.30
C GLU A 316 -2.34 22.63 -2.69
N GLU A 317 -1.98 23.85 -3.12
CA GLU A 317 -2.96 24.89 -3.48
C GLU A 317 -3.87 24.47 -4.64
N ASP A 318 -3.34 23.70 -5.58
CA ASP A 318 -4.01 23.27 -6.79
C ASP A 318 -4.59 21.83 -6.72
N LEU A 319 -4.54 21.19 -5.55
CA LEU A 319 -5.14 19.89 -5.25
C LEU A 319 -6.09 19.98 -4.06
N LYS A 320 -7.37 20.09 -4.35
CA LYS A 320 -8.40 20.18 -3.31
C LYS A 320 -8.96 18.81 -2.97
N ILE A 321 -8.66 18.33 -1.76
CA ILE A 321 -9.16 17.07 -1.20
C ILE A 321 -10.14 17.44 -0.08
N THR A 322 -11.40 17.08 -0.27
CA THR A 322 -12.50 17.37 0.65
C THR A 322 -13.25 16.08 1.01
N HIS A 323 -14.19 16.15 1.93
CA HIS A 323 -15.09 15.02 2.21
C HIS A 323 -16.01 14.66 1.02
N HIS A 324 -16.17 15.54 0.04
CA HIS A 324 -16.96 15.26 -1.15
C HIS A 324 -16.12 14.48 -2.17
N ALA A 325 -16.40 13.18 -2.31
CA ALA A 325 -15.61 12.24 -3.11
C ALA A 325 -15.49 12.67 -4.60
N ASP A 326 -16.61 13.08 -5.27
CA ASP A 326 -16.60 13.49 -6.66
C ASP A 326 -15.73 14.73 -6.91
N ASN A 327 -15.82 15.71 -6.00
CA ASN A 327 -15.02 16.94 -6.09
C ASN A 327 -13.54 16.64 -5.91
N SER A 328 -13.19 15.80 -4.94
CA SER A 328 -11.82 15.36 -4.67
C SER A 328 -11.27 14.56 -5.82
N LEU A 329 -12.03 13.59 -6.36
CA LEU A 329 -11.66 12.84 -7.55
C LEU A 329 -11.42 13.75 -8.75
N SER A 330 -12.35 14.68 -9.04
CA SER A 330 -12.23 15.62 -10.16
C SER A 330 -11.00 16.54 -10.03
N SER A 331 -10.72 17.03 -8.81
CA SER A 331 -9.53 17.81 -8.51
C SER A 331 -8.26 17.01 -8.74
N PHE A 332 -8.19 15.80 -8.17
CA PHE A 332 -7.05 14.91 -8.29
C PHE A 332 -6.77 14.49 -9.74
N CYS A 333 -7.82 14.15 -10.50
CA CYS A 333 -7.67 13.74 -11.89
C CYS A 333 -7.08 14.87 -12.76
N LYS A 334 -7.44 16.12 -12.50
CA LYS A 334 -6.85 17.29 -13.18
C LYS A 334 -5.41 17.53 -12.77
N TRP A 335 -5.12 17.36 -11.48
CA TRP A 335 -3.80 17.58 -10.91
C TRP A 335 -2.79 16.54 -11.42
N GLN A 336 -3.08 15.22 -11.32
CA GLN A 336 -2.19 14.16 -11.77
C GLN A 336 -1.93 14.22 -13.30
N LYS A 337 -2.94 14.63 -14.10
CA LYS A 337 -2.75 14.80 -15.53
C LYS A 337 -1.66 15.83 -15.85
N ARG A 338 -1.52 16.89 -15.05
CA ARG A 338 -0.47 17.90 -15.23
C ARG A 338 0.91 17.39 -14.86
N LEU A 339 0.98 16.42 -13.96
CA LEU A 339 2.23 15.78 -13.54
C LEU A 339 2.70 14.72 -14.51
N ASN A 340 1.80 14.11 -15.27
CA ASN A 340 2.14 13.02 -16.16
C ASN A 340 2.88 13.57 -17.38
N VAL A 341 4.14 13.20 -17.50
CA VAL A 341 5.02 13.63 -18.58
C VAL A 341 4.58 12.96 -19.89
N LYS A 342 4.62 13.69 -20.98
CA LYS A 342 4.29 13.17 -22.31
C LYS A 342 5.46 12.31 -22.81
N GLY A 343 5.25 11.01 -22.87
CA GLY A 343 6.19 10.03 -23.43
C GLY A 343 6.24 8.76 -22.58
N GLU A 344 6.05 7.63 -23.22
CA GLU A 344 6.08 6.30 -22.58
C GLU A 344 7.50 5.91 -22.12
N GLU A 345 8.53 6.65 -22.59
CA GLU A 345 9.93 6.37 -22.24
C GLU A 345 10.40 7.10 -20.95
N ASP A 346 9.57 7.98 -20.39
CA ASP A 346 9.93 8.69 -19.18
C ASP A 346 9.74 7.79 -17.94
N ALA A 347 10.77 7.69 -17.12
CA ALA A 347 10.78 6.82 -15.94
C ALA A 347 9.70 7.15 -14.89
N VAL A 348 9.08 8.32 -14.95
CA VAL A 348 7.99 8.76 -14.05
C VAL A 348 6.62 8.85 -14.74
N HIS A 349 6.54 8.41 -16.00
CA HIS A 349 5.25 8.25 -16.68
C HIS A 349 4.37 7.25 -15.92
N HIS A 350 3.06 7.46 -15.92
CA HIS A 350 2.11 6.56 -15.31
C HIS A 350 0.84 6.40 -16.15
N ASP A 351 0.30 5.18 -16.17
CA ASP A 351 -0.97 4.85 -16.82
C ASP A 351 -2.15 5.27 -15.95
N VAL A 352 -2.00 5.17 -14.63
CA VAL A 352 -3.06 5.44 -13.65
C VAL A 352 -2.48 6.08 -12.39
N ALA A 353 -3.28 6.93 -11.76
CA ALA A 353 -2.95 7.55 -10.48
C ALA A 353 -3.95 7.17 -9.39
N VAL A 354 -3.45 6.88 -8.20
CA VAL A 354 -4.23 6.52 -7.02
C VAL A 354 -3.97 7.54 -5.92
N LEU A 355 -5.02 8.21 -5.44
CA LEU A 355 -4.98 9.07 -4.27
C LEU A 355 -5.44 8.30 -3.04
N LEU A 356 -4.63 8.32 -2.00
CA LEU A 356 -4.92 7.77 -0.68
C LEU A 356 -5.20 8.90 0.30
N THR A 357 -6.29 8.80 1.03
CA THR A 357 -6.69 9.81 2.00
C THR A 357 -7.22 9.17 3.29
N ARG A 358 -7.03 9.85 4.41
CA ARG A 358 -7.73 9.53 5.66
C ARG A 358 -8.89 10.47 5.96
N LYS A 359 -9.25 11.31 5.03
CA LYS A 359 -10.50 12.05 5.12
C LYS A 359 -11.66 11.09 4.82
N ASP A 360 -12.67 11.11 5.66
CA ASP A 360 -13.94 10.41 5.43
C ASP A 360 -14.61 10.97 4.18
N ILE A 361 -14.76 10.17 3.13
CA ILE A 361 -15.27 10.59 1.82
C ILE A 361 -16.70 10.14 1.59
N CYS A 362 -17.54 11.06 1.11
CA CYS A 362 -18.96 10.86 0.89
C CYS A 362 -19.35 11.22 -0.55
N THR A 363 -20.25 10.45 -1.17
CA THR A 363 -20.78 10.74 -2.52
C THR A 363 -22.03 11.61 -2.50
N ALA A 364 -22.69 11.80 -1.35
CA ALA A 364 -23.89 12.61 -1.27
C ALA A 364 -23.96 13.42 0.03
N ILE A 365 -24.53 14.62 -0.05
CA ILE A 365 -24.84 15.45 1.11
C ILE A 365 -25.97 14.78 1.92
N ASN A 366 -25.81 14.72 3.24
CA ASN A 366 -26.78 14.15 4.19
C ASN A 366 -27.04 12.62 4.07
N LYS A 367 -26.07 11.85 3.52
CA LYS A 367 -26.08 10.40 3.59
C LYS A 367 -24.90 9.92 4.44
N PRO A 368 -24.99 8.72 5.07
CA PRO A 368 -23.83 8.12 5.72
C PRO A 368 -22.64 8.05 4.74
N CYS A 369 -21.45 8.35 5.24
CA CYS A 369 -20.22 8.29 4.48
C CYS A 369 -19.74 6.82 4.40
N GLU A 370 -20.38 6.02 3.57
CA GLU A 370 -20.04 4.60 3.36
C GLU A 370 -19.12 4.38 2.14
N THR A 371 -18.75 5.49 1.46
CA THR A 371 -17.93 5.42 0.26
C THR A 371 -16.47 5.28 0.62
N LEU A 372 -15.88 4.13 0.38
CA LEU A 372 -14.45 3.87 0.64
C LEU A 372 -13.55 4.23 -0.55
N GLY A 373 -14.10 4.30 -1.76
CA GLY A 373 -13.36 4.65 -2.97
C GLY A 373 -14.26 5.17 -4.07
N LEU A 374 -13.64 5.82 -5.05
CA LEU A 374 -14.33 6.33 -6.23
C LEU A 374 -13.39 6.40 -7.43
N SER A 375 -13.88 6.01 -8.60
CA SER A 375 -13.15 6.13 -9.85
C SER A 375 -14.07 6.30 -11.06
N HIS A 376 -13.49 6.75 -12.17
CA HIS A 376 -14.19 6.76 -13.46
C HIS A 376 -14.13 5.36 -14.10
N VAL A 377 -15.27 4.82 -14.48
CA VAL A 377 -15.34 3.51 -15.16
C VAL A 377 -14.77 3.63 -16.58
N ALA A 378 -13.97 2.62 -16.99
CA ALA A 378 -13.30 2.55 -18.30
C ALA A 378 -12.44 3.80 -18.62
N GLY A 379 -11.74 4.33 -17.61
CA GLY A 379 -10.98 5.58 -17.74
C GLY A 379 -9.48 5.41 -18.05
N MET A 380 -8.92 4.19 -18.05
CA MET A 380 -7.48 3.94 -18.15
C MET A 380 -6.79 4.67 -19.31
N CYS A 381 -7.34 4.64 -20.50
CA CYS A 381 -6.75 5.28 -21.68
C CYS A 381 -7.06 6.78 -21.81
N GLN A 382 -7.59 7.41 -20.78
CA GLN A 382 -7.97 8.82 -20.79
C GLN A 382 -7.27 9.56 -19.64
N PRO A 383 -6.19 10.33 -19.90
CA PRO A 383 -5.36 10.90 -18.84
C PRO A 383 -6.09 11.74 -17.79
N HIS A 384 -7.24 12.32 -18.13
CA HIS A 384 -8.08 13.09 -17.18
C HIS A 384 -9.08 12.23 -16.40
N ARG A 385 -9.10 10.91 -16.62
CA ARG A 385 -9.98 9.93 -15.98
C ARG A 385 -9.24 8.72 -15.43
N SER A 386 -7.97 8.60 -15.75
CA SER A 386 -7.11 7.51 -15.27
C SER A 386 -6.61 7.80 -13.86
N CYS A 387 -7.54 7.91 -12.92
CA CYS A 387 -7.33 8.35 -11.56
C CYS A 387 -8.42 7.77 -10.64
N SER A 388 -8.07 7.47 -9.41
CA SER A 388 -8.98 7.01 -8.36
C SER A 388 -8.64 7.66 -7.03
N ILE A 389 -9.62 7.68 -6.12
CA ILE A 389 -9.45 8.06 -4.72
C ILE A 389 -9.87 6.88 -3.85
N SER A 390 -9.14 6.62 -2.78
CA SER A 390 -9.42 5.54 -1.82
C SER A 390 -9.19 6.04 -0.40
N GLU A 391 -10.15 5.75 0.48
CA GLU A 391 -10.07 6.06 1.90
C GLU A 391 -9.29 4.98 2.65
N ASP A 392 -8.35 5.40 3.48
CA ASP A 392 -7.56 4.50 4.29
C ASP A 392 -8.30 4.08 5.57
N THR A 393 -8.70 2.83 5.58
CA THR A 393 -9.32 2.13 6.72
C THR A 393 -8.38 1.08 7.35
N GLY A 394 -7.08 1.18 7.09
CA GLY A 394 -6.07 0.17 7.43
C GLY A 394 -5.76 -0.75 6.25
N LEU A 395 -5.21 -1.94 6.48
CA LEU A 395 -4.83 -2.87 5.39
C LEU A 395 -5.97 -3.25 4.42
N PRO A 396 -7.28 -3.24 4.82
CA PRO A 396 -8.39 -3.38 3.87
C PRO A 396 -8.40 -2.38 2.72
N LEU A 397 -7.74 -1.22 2.85
CA LEU A 397 -7.50 -0.25 1.78
C LEU A 397 -7.01 -0.91 0.49
N ALA A 398 -6.23 -1.99 0.57
CA ALA A 398 -5.74 -2.71 -0.60
C ALA A 398 -6.88 -3.23 -1.49
N PHE A 399 -7.97 -3.68 -0.90
CA PHE A 399 -9.16 -4.14 -1.65
C PHE A 399 -9.91 -2.99 -2.30
N THR A 400 -10.00 -1.85 -1.61
CA THR A 400 -10.58 -0.62 -2.19
C THR A 400 -9.77 -0.17 -3.41
N ILE A 401 -8.44 -0.10 -3.29
CA ILE A 401 -7.57 0.25 -4.42
C ILE A 401 -7.73 -0.74 -5.57
N ALA A 402 -7.70 -2.05 -5.28
CA ALA A 402 -7.86 -3.08 -6.29
C ALA A 402 -9.22 -2.98 -6.99
N HIS A 403 -10.28 -2.67 -6.27
CA HIS A 403 -11.63 -2.45 -6.80
C HIS A 403 -11.65 -1.24 -7.74
N GLU A 404 -11.10 -0.10 -7.32
CA GLU A 404 -11.06 1.13 -8.13
C GLU A 404 -10.17 0.99 -9.39
N LEU A 405 -9.06 0.27 -9.28
CA LEU A 405 -8.23 -0.10 -10.43
C LEU A 405 -8.97 -1.07 -11.37
N GLY A 406 -9.78 -1.98 -10.82
CA GLY A 406 -10.60 -2.91 -11.61
C GLY A 406 -11.64 -2.22 -12.48
N HIS A 407 -12.09 -1.03 -12.12
CA HIS A 407 -12.99 -0.21 -12.94
C HIS A 407 -12.31 0.42 -14.16
N LYS A 408 -10.97 0.48 -14.21
CA LYS A 408 -10.18 1.11 -15.29
C LYS A 408 -10.05 0.23 -16.51
#